data_28d5148cf02395d31143e3eb3ba7dfdc
#
_entry.id   28d5148cf02395d31143e3eb3ba7dfdc
#
_cell.length_a   1.000
_cell.length_b   1.000
_cell.length_c   1.000
_cell.angle_alpha   90.00
_cell.angle_beta   90.00
_cell.angle_gamma   90.00
#
_symmetry.space_group_name_H-M   'P 1'
#
loop_
_entity.id
_entity.type
_entity.pdbx_description
1 polymer ?
#
loop_
_entity_poly.entity_id
_entity_poly.type
_entity_poly.pdbx_seq_one_letter_code
_entity_poly.pdbx_strand_id
1 'polypeptide(L)'
;MLSRHINYFLAVAEHGSFTRAASALHVSQPALSQQIRQLEESLGVPLFDRSGRTIRLTDAGEVWRQYASRALQELGAGKRAIHDVADLTRGSLRIAVTPTFTSYFIGPLMADFYARYPSITLQLQEMSQEKIEDMLCRDELHVGIAFAPVHSPELEAIPLLTESLALVVAQHHPLAVHEQVALSRLHDEKLVLLSAEFATREQIDHYCEKAGLHPQVVIEANSISAVLELIRRTSLSTLLPAAIATQHDGLKAISLAPPLLERTAVLLRRKNSWQTAAAKAFLHMALDKCAVVGGNESR
;
A
#
# COMPACT_ATOMS: atom_id res chain seq x y z
N MET A 1 -18.90 27.75 7.85
CA MET A 1 -17.97 28.79 7.34
C MET A 1 -16.52 28.25 7.22
N LEU A 2 -15.93 27.71 8.28
CA LEU A 2 -14.53 27.27 8.31
C LEU A 2 -14.14 26.28 7.19
N SER A 3 -14.94 25.26 6.92
CA SER A 3 -14.67 24.27 5.85
C SER A 3 -14.56 24.88 4.45
N ARG A 4 -15.30 25.96 4.14
CA ARG A 4 -15.19 26.67 2.86
C ARG A 4 -13.88 27.44 2.75
N HIS A 5 -13.47 28.14 3.81
CA HIS A 5 -12.19 28.86 3.84
C HIS A 5 -11.00 27.91 3.68
N ILE A 6 -11.05 26.73 4.34
CA ILE A 6 -10.04 25.69 4.22
C ILE A 6 -9.94 25.19 2.77
N ASN A 7 -11.07 24.82 2.14
CA ASN A 7 -11.07 24.37 0.75
C ASN A 7 -10.52 25.44 -0.21
N TYR A 8 -10.88 26.69 0.00
CA TYR A 8 -10.41 27.80 -0.83
C TYR A 8 -8.91 28.03 -0.66
N PHE A 9 -8.42 27.99 0.57
CA PHE A 9 -6.99 28.10 0.86
C PHE A 9 -6.19 26.98 0.21
N LEU A 10 -6.60 25.72 0.39
CA LEU A 10 -5.90 24.58 -0.18
C LEU A 10 -5.89 24.62 -1.71
N ALA A 11 -6.99 25.01 -2.35
CA ALA A 11 -7.03 25.17 -3.81
C ALA A 11 -6.07 26.25 -4.31
N VAL A 12 -5.98 27.40 -3.61
CA VAL A 12 -4.99 28.45 -3.97
C VAL A 12 -3.56 27.95 -3.78
N ALA A 13 -3.28 27.24 -2.70
CA ALA A 13 -1.98 26.65 -2.43
C ALA A 13 -1.57 25.63 -3.51
N GLU A 14 -2.48 24.75 -3.92
CA GLU A 14 -2.27 23.74 -4.95
C GLU A 14 -2.02 24.37 -6.34
N HIS A 15 -2.86 25.30 -6.74
CA HIS A 15 -2.78 25.91 -8.08
C HIS A 15 -1.73 27.02 -8.19
N GLY A 16 -1.22 27.56 -7.08
CA GLY A 16 -0.28 28.72 -7.06
C GLY A 16 -0.82 29.95 -7.78
N SER A 17 -2.17 30.09 -7.91
CA SER A 17 -2.83 31.16 -8.64
C SER A 17 -4.28 31.29 -8.21
N PHE A 18 -4.70 32.49 -7.79
CA PHE A 18 -6.09 32.76 -7.44
C PHE A 18 -7.05 32.55 -8.63
N THR A 19 -6.64 32.90 -9.84
CA THR A 19 -7.49 32.74 -11.04
C THR A 19 -7.72 31.28 -11.36
N ARG A 20 -6.65 30.45 -11.35
CA ARG A 20 -6.78 29.00 -11.60
C ARG A 20 -7.59 28.31 -10.51
N ALA A 21 -7.33 28.63 -9.25
CA ALA A 21 -8.10 28.10 -8.14
C ALA A 21 -9.59 28.47 -8.21
N ALA A 22 -9.90 29.73 -8.54
CA ALA A 22 -11.28 30.18 -8.70
C ALA A 22 -12.01 29.43 -9.82
N SER A 23 -11.34 29.23 -10.96
CA SER A 23 -11.88 28.41 -12.06
C SER A 23 -12.12 26.97 -11.64
N ALA A 24 -11.19 26.34 -10.94
CA ALA A 24 -11.32 24.96 -10.44
C ALA A 24 -12.47 24.80 -9.42
N LEU A 25 -12.71 25.85 -8.62
CA LEU A 25 -13.77 25.87 -7.61
C LEU A 25 -15.11 26.40 -8.15
N HIS A 26 -15.19 26.80 -9.43
CA HIS A 26 -16.38 27.38 -10.06
C HIS A 26 -16.89 28.63 -9.31
N VAL A 27 -15.99 29.50 -8.86
CA VAL A 27 -16.30 30.76 -8.19
C VAL A 27 -15.61 31.94 -8.87
N SER A 28 -16.05 33.18 -8.57
CA SER A 28 -15.33 34.36 -9.07
C SER A 28 -14.03 34.59 -8.30
N GLN A 29 -12.97 35.01 -8.99
CA GLN A 29 -11.69 35.30 -8.38
C GLN A 29 -11.78 36.39 -7.26
N PRO A 30 -12.57 37.50 -7.39
CA PRO A 30 -12.76 38.43 -6.31
C PRO A 30 -13.38 37.80 -5.05
N ALA A 31 -14.37 36.90 -5.21
CA ALA A 31 -15.00 36.22 -4.09
C ALA A 31 -14.00 35.29 -3.38
N LEU A 32 -13.22 34.53 -4.13
CA LEU A 32 -12.16 33.67 -3.58
C LEU A 32 -11.13 34.50 -2.81
N SER A 33 -10.66 35.61 -3.41
CA SER A 33 -9.66 36.49 -2.80
C SER A 33 -10.16 37.13 -1.50
N GLN A 34 -11.45 37.52 -1.45
CA GLN A 34 -12.07 38.05 -0.25
C GLN A 34 -12.14 37.02 0.87
N GLN A 35 -12.50 35.77 0.56
CA GLN A 35 -12.57 34.71 1.57
C GLN A 35 -11.19 34.35 2.14
N ILE A 36 -10.14 34.36 1.31
CA ILE A 36 -8.77 34.17 1.80
C ILE A 36 -8.34 35.33 2.69
N ARG A 37 -8.64 36.61 2.34
CA ARG A 37 -8.34 37.75 3.21
C ARG A 37 -9.04 37.61 4.57
N GLN A 38 -10.32 37.25 4.59
CA GLN A 38 -11.06 37.01 5.83
C GLN A 38 -10.42 35.93 6.70
N LEU A 39 -9.90 34.87 6.07
CA LEU A 39 -9.17 33.80 6.77
C LEU A 39 -7.87 34.38 7.37
N GLU A 40 -7.04 35.09 6.58
CA GLU A 40 -5.80 35.72 7.04
C GLU A 40 -6.05 36.73 8.16
N GLU A 41 -7.09 37.56 8.06
CA GLU A 41 -7.53 38.50 9.11
C GLU A 41 -7.92 37.76 10.39
N SER A 42 -8.66 36.66 10.29
CA SER A 42 -9.07 35.87 11.45
C SER A 42 -7.90 35.18 12.17
N LEU A 43 -6.84 34.88 11.42
CA LEU A 43 -5.61 34.26 11.96
C LEU A 43 -4.57 35.31 12.39
N GLY A 44 -4.73 36.54 11.97
CA GLY A 44 -3.83 37.67 12.29
C GLY A 44 -2.48 37.58 11.53
N VAL A 45 -2.34 36.70 10.55
CA VAL A 45 -1.11 36.54 9.76
C VAL A 45 -1.41 36.24 8.29
N PRO A 46 -0.57 36.75 7.35
CA PRO A 46 -0.70 36.40 5.94
C PRO A 46 -0.28 34.92 5.71
N LEU A 47 -1.08 34.19 4.95
CA LEU A 47 -0.80 32.80 4.56
C LEU A 47 -0.15 32.72 3.18
N PHE A 48 -0.32 33.75 2.35
CA PHE A 48 0.24 33.81 1.00
C PHE A 48 1.17 35.03 0.83
N ASP A 49 2.35 34.75 0.28
CA ASP A 49 3.21 35.80 -0.26
C ASP A 49 2.74 36.15 -1.68
N ARG A 50 2.38 37.46 -1.85
CA ARG A 50 1.86 38.02 -3.10
C ARG A 50 2.84 39.01 -3.75
N SER A 51 4.07 39.12 -3.23
CA SER A 51 5.08 40.06 -3.69
C SER A 51 5.68 39.71 -5.04
N GLY A 52 5.65 38.41 -5.39
CA GLY A 52 6.23 37.87 -6.62
C GLY A 52 5.23 37.72 -7.77
N ARG A 53 5.74 37.23 -8.90
CA ARG A 53 4.94 36.88 -10.09
C ARG A 53 4.06 35.63 -9.89
N THR A 54 4.40 34.79 -8.94
CA THR A 54 3.67 33.57 -8.53
C THR A 54 3.29 33.68 -7.07
N ILE A 55 2.10 33.21 -6.73
CA ILE A 55 1.64 33.09 -5.34
C ILE A 55 2.36 31.94 -4.67
N ARG A 56 2.95 32.19 -3.49
CA ARG A 56 3.62 31.17 -2.67
C ARG A 56 3.03 31.20 -1.25
N LEU A 57 3.16 30.09 -0.55
CA LEU A 57 2.83 30.07 0.88
C LEU A 57 3.90 30.79 1.68
N THR A 58 3.49 31.47 2.75
CA THR A 58 4.39 31.91 3.82
C THR A 58 4.69 30.73 4.75
N ASP A 59 5.63 30.88 5.69
CA ASP A 59 5.87 29.86 6.72
C ASP A 59 4.59 29.54 7.51
N ALA A 60 3.80 30.57 7.85
CA ALA A 60 2.50 30.40 8.48
C ALA A 60 1.51 29.66 7.54
N GLY A 61 1.58 29.93 6.25
CA GLY A 61 0.80 29.23 5.22
C GLY A 61 1.14 27.75 5.14
N GLU A 62 2.41 27.38 5.20
CA GLU A 62 2.83 25.97 5.21
C GLU A 62 2.33 25.22 6.45
N VAL A 63 2.48 25.83 7.62
CA VAL A 63 1.94 25.27 8.87
C VAL A 63 0.42 25.12 8.77
N TRP A 64 -0.29 26.17 8.30
CA TRP A 64 -1.74 26.13 8.14
C TRP A 64 -2.16 25.04 7.14
N ARG A 65 -1.43 24.85 6.06
CA ARG A 65 -1.70 23.82 5.04
C ARG A 65 -1.76 22.41 5.65
N GLN A 66 -0.80 22.09 6.50
CA GLN A 66 -0.75 20.78 7.18
C GLN A 66 -1.99 20.55 8.04
N TYR A 67 -2.33 21.51 8.91
CA TYR A 67 -3.48 21.37 9.82
C TYR A 67 -4.82 21.45 9.08
N ALA A 68 -4.93 22.31 8.08
CA ALA A 68 -6.12 22.46 7.25
C ALA A 68 -6.43 21.18 6.45
N SER A 69 -5.41 20.54 5.89
CA SER A 69 -5.54 19.26 5.19
C SER A 69 -6.04 18.18 6.13
N ARG A 70 -5.44 18.06 7.32
CA ARG A 70 -5.87 17.08 8.34
C ARG A 70 -7.32 17.32 8.78
N ALA A 71 -7.70 18.58 9.00
CA ALA A 71 -9.08 18.92 9.41
C ALA A 71 -10.11 18.50 8.36
N LEU A 72 -9.83 18.73 7.06
CA LEU A 72 -10.72 18.27 5.98
C LEU A 72 -10.80 16.75 5.90
N GLN A 73 -9.69 16.06 6.10
CA GLN A 73 -9.66 14.59 6.13
C GLN A 73 -10.55 14.05 7.26
N GLU A 74 -10.44 14.59 8.47
CA GLU A 74 -11.27 14.20 9.62
C GLU A 74 -12.76 14.49 9.39
N LEU A 75 -13.09 15.67 8.84
CA LEU A 75 -14.48 15.98 8.48
C LEU A 75 -15.02 15.03 7.39
N GLY A 76 -14.16 14.67 6.43
CA GLY A 76 -14.48 13.69 5.40
C GLY A 76 -14.70 12.30 5.98
N ALA A 77 -13.84 11.88 6.93
CA ALA A 77 -13.98 10.62 7.66
C ALA A 77 -15.28 10.60 8.48
N GLY A 78 -15.61 11.69 9.18
CA GLY A 78 -16.85 11.82 9.93
C GLY A 78 -18.11 11.71 9.05
N LYS A 79 -18.11 12.33 7.87
CA LYS A 79 -19.21 12.18 6.90
C LYS A 79 -19.37 10.73 6.42
N ARG A 80 -18.25 10.05 6.13
CA ARG A 80 -18.28 8.63 5.75
C ARG A 80 -18.79 7.77 6.91
N ALA A 81 -18.31 8.02 8.12
CA ALA A 81 -18.73 7.32 9.33
C ALA A 81 -20.24 7.36 9.57
N ILE A 82 -20.88 8.51 9.31
CA ILE A 82 -22.34 8.64 9.43
C ILE A 82 -23.08 7.72 8.46
N HIS A 83 -22.54 7.52 7.25
CA HIS A 83 -23.12 6.63 6.25
C HIS A 83 -22.88 5.15 6.53
N ASP A 84 -21.84 4.84 7.30
CA ASP A 84 -21.45 3.47 7.67
C ASP A 84 -22.05 3.00 9.00
N VAL A 85 -22.99 3.78 9.56
CA VAL A 85 -23.58 3.45 10.86
C VAL A 85 -24.30 2.10 10.79
N ALA A 86 -23.71 1.14 11.44
CA ALA A 86 -24.24 -0.06 12.06
C ALA A 86 -24.56 -1.28 11.20
N ASP A 87 -24.91 -1.15 9.92
CA ASP A 87 -25.34 -2.31 9.12
C ASP A 87 -24.41 -2.50 7.93
N LEU A 88 -23.63 -3.54 7.90
CA LEU A 88 -22.85 -4.04 6.73
C LEU A 88 -23.74 -4.25 5.45
N THR A 89 -24.93 -3.66 5.43
CA THR A 89 -25.88 -3.67 4.33
C THR A 89 -25.58 -2.62 3.27
N ARG A 90 -24.74 -1.61 3.57
CA ARG A 90 -24.26 -0.57 2.63
C ARG A 90 -22.90 -0.08 3.06
N GLY A 91 -22.13 0.39 2.11
CA GLY A 91 -20.83 1.00 2.40
C GLY A 91 -19.77 0.70 1.34
N SER A 92 -18.57 1.16 1.61
CA SER A 92 -17.41 0.88 0.75
C SER A 92 -16.20 0.47 1.59
N LEU A 93 -15.39 -0.40 1.03
CA LEU A 93 -14.12 -0.83 1.60
C LEU A 93 -13.01 -0.56 0.59
N ARG A 94 -12.09 0.33 0.93
CA ARG A 94 -10.91 0.67 0.12
C ARG A 94 -9.68 0.01 0.73
N ILE A 95 -9.07 -0.87 -0.04
CA ILE A 95 -7.92 -1.68 0.37
C ILE A 95 -6.79 -1.43 -0.61
N ALA A 96 -5.57 -1.33 -0.11
CA ALA A 96 -4.38 -1.44 -0.94
C ALA A 96 -3.44 -2.51 -0.41
N VAL A 97 -2.73 -3.16 -1.33
CA VAL A 97 -1.79 -4.22 -1.01
C VAL A 97 -0.51 -4.04 -1.81
N THR A 98 0.61 -4.51 -1.26
CA THR A 98 1.83 -4.64 -2.06
C THR A 98 1.68 -5.78 -3.06
N PRO A 99 2.33 -5.71 -4.25
CA PRO A 99 2.06 -6.61 -5.38
C PRO A 99 2.12 -8.11 -5.08
N THR A 100 3.00 -8.54 -4.20
CA THR A 100 3.13 -9.98 -3.88
C THR A 100 1.85 -10.57 -3.30
N PHE A 101 1.08 -9.81 -2.50
CA PHE A 101 -0.16 -10.31 -1.90
C PHE A 101 -1.29 -10.54 -2.90
N THR A 102 -1.27 -9.84 -4.03
CA THR A 102 -2.25 -10.05 -5.11
C THR A 102 -2.15 -11.44 -5.68
N SER A 103 -0.94 -12.01 -5.69
CA SER A 103 -0.67 -13.29 -6.34
C SER A 103 -1.09 -14.52 -5.52
N TYR A 104 -1.31 -14.39 -4.19
CA TYR A 104 -1.64 -15.57 -3.37
C TYR A 104 -2.60 -15.31 -2.21
N PHE A 105 -2.66 -14.10 -1.66
CA PHE A 105 -3.36 -13.85 -0.39
C PHE A 105 -4.70 -13.13 -0.56
N ILE A 106 -4.69 -12.00 -1.31
CA ILE A 106 -5.84 -11.08 -1.31
C ILE A 106 -7.06 -11.64 -2.06
N GLY A 107 -6.85 -12.37 -3.15
CA GLY A 107 -7.94 -12.91 -3.96
C GLY A 107 -8.93 -13.76 -3.16
N PRO A 108 -8.47 -14.84 -2.49
CA PRO A 108 -9.32 -15.65 -1.63
C PRO A 108 -9.98 -14.88 -0.48
N LEU A 109 -9.28 -13.90 0.12
CA LEU A 109 -9.83 -13.07 1.21
C LEU A 109 -10.95 -12.16 0.71
N MET A 110 -10.76 -11.53 -0.45
CA MET A 110 -11.78 -10.68 -1.08
C MET A 110 -13.00 -11.46 -1.53
N ALA A 111 -12.82 -12.69 -2.04
CA ALA A 111 -13.91 -13.56 -2.43
C ALA A 111 -14.77 -13.95 -1.21
N ASP A 112 -14.14 -14.34 -0.10
CA ASP A 112 -14.82 -14.67 1.14
C ASP A 112 -15.59 -13.46 1.71
N PHE A 113 -14.95 -12.27 1.65
CA PHE A 113 -15.57 -11.04 2.12
C PHE A 113 -16.78 -10.65 1.26
N TYR A 114 -16.65 -10.71 -0.06
CA TYR A 114 -17.75 -10.41 -0.98
C TYR A 114 -18.93 -11.39 -0.82
N ALA A 115 -18.65 -12.68 -0.65
CA ALA A 115 -19.69 -13.67 -0.41
C ALA A 115 -20.48 -13.39 0.88
N ARG A 116 -19.79 -12.90 1.91
CA ARG A 116 -20.42 -12.60 3.22
C ARG A 116 -21.13 -11.23 3.25
N TYR A 117 -20.62 -10.24 2.49
CA TYR A 117 -21.10 -8.86 2.49
C TYR A 117 -21.29 -8.32 1.06
N PRO A 118 -22.25 -8.87 0.29
CA PRO A 118 -22.39 -8.58 -1.14
C PRO A 118 -22.81 -7.14 -1.44
N SER A 119 -23.35 -6.43 -0.44
CA SER A 119 -23.78 -5.03 -0.58
C SER A 119 -22.67 -4.00 -0.32
N ILE A 120 -21.46 -4.45 0.06
CA ILE A 120 -20.30 -3.58 0.27
C ILE A 120 -19.56 -3.41 -1.06
N THR A 121 -19.37 -2.17 -1.48
CA THR A 121 -18.52 -1.86 -2.66
C THR A 121 -17.04 -2.03 -2.28
N LEU A 122 -16.34 -2.91 -2.99
CA LEU A 122 -14.93 -3.20 -2.76
C LEU A 122 -14.06 -2.46 -3.77
N GLN A 123 -13.02 -1.79 -3.29
CA GLN A 123 -11.99 -1.18 -4.10
C GLN A 123 -10.64 -1.73 -3.65
N LEU A 124 -9.99 -2.48 -4.54
CA LEU A 124 -8.66 -3.03 -4.33
C LEU A 124 -7.67 -2.31 -5.23
N GLN A 125 -6.56 -1.87 -4.66
CA GLN A 125 -5.45 -1.25 -5.40
C GLN A 125 -4.15 -1.95 -5.07
N GLU A 126 -3.29 -2.05 -6.07
CA GLU A 126 -1.94 -2.56 -5.93
C GLU A 126 -0.95 -1.41 -6.05
N MET A 127 -0.06 -1.25 -5.08
CA MET A 127 0.92 -0.16 -5.06
C MET A 127 2.08 -0.43 -4.12
N SER A 128 3.10 0.44 -4.14
CA SER A 128 4.23 0.38 -3.20
C SER A 128 3.80 0.62 -1.75
N GLN A 129 4.55 0.09 -0.80
CA GLN A 129 4.27 0.28 0.64
C GLN A 129 4.25 1.74 1.05
N GLU A 130 5.19 2.55 0.57
CA GLU A 130 5.24 3.99 0.86
C GLU A 130 3.95 4.70 0.46
N LYS A 131 3.42 4.37 -0.73
CA LYS A 131 2.16 4.93 -1.21
C LYS A 131 0.96 4.45 -0.39
N ILE A 132 0.96 3.19 0.04
CA ILE A 132 -0.07 2.65 0.96
C ILE A 132 -0.06 3.44 2.26
N GLU A 133 1.12 3.63 2.87
CA GLU A 133 1.28 4.37 4.13
C GLU A 133 0.78 5.82 3.98
N ASP A 134 1.17 6.49 2.89
CA ASP A 134 0.77 7.87 2.59
C ASP A 134 -0.75 8.00 2.45
N MET A 135 -1.38 7.11 1.68
CA MET A 135 -2.83 7.11 1.45
C MET A 135 -3.63 6.75 2.72
N LEU A 136 -3.10 5.87 3.57
CA LEU A 136 -3.70 5.59 4.88
C LEU A 136 -3.64 6.82 5.78
N CYS A 137 -2.51 7.52 5.84
CA CYS A 137 -2.37 8.76 6.61
C CYS A 137 -3.33 9.87 6.12
N ARG A 138 -3.73 9.84 4.85
CA ARG A 138 -4.72 10.77 4.26
C ARG A 138 -6.17 10.28 4.30
N ASP A 139 -6.48 9.15 4.95
CA ASP A 139 -7.80 8.50 4.95
C ASP A 139 -8.36 8.18 3.55
N GLU A 140 -7.49 8.07 2.56
CA GLU A 140 -7.87 7.65 1.20
C GLU A 140 -8.09 6.14 1.12
N LEU A 141 -7.48 5.38 2.04
CA LEU A 141 -7.65 3.93 2.23
C LEU A 141 -8.22 3.65 3.62
N HIS A 142 -8.88 2.50 3.76
CA HIS A 142 -9.33 1.97 5.05
C HIS A 142 -8.33 0.98 5.64
N VAL A 143 -7.73 0.14 4.79
CA VAL A 143 -6.81 -0.92 5.19
C VAL A 143 -5.69 -1.03 4.17
N GLY A 144 -4.48 -1.24 4.63
CA GLY A 144 -3.33 -1.63 3.83
C GLY A 144 -2.83 -3.01 4.21
N ILE A 145 -2.22 -3.73 3.26
CA ILE A 145 -1.46 -4.96 3.54
C ILE A 145 -0.07 -4.76 2.94
N ALA A 146 0.93 -4.82 3.81
CA ALA A 146 2.32 -4.56 3.46
C ALA A 146 3.24 -5.40 4.35
N PHE A 147 4.51 -5.04 4.45
CA PHE A 147 5.49 -5.73 5.28
C PHE A 147 6.03 -4.83 6.40
N ALA A 148 6.43 -5.44 7.51
CA ALA A 148 7.22 -4.75 8.52
C ALA A 148 8.67 -4.55 8.02
N PRO A 149 9.37 -3.46 8.40
CA PRO A 149 8.91 -2.38 9.26
C PRO A 149 7.99 -1.37 8.55
N VAL A 150 7.19 -0.67 9.33
CA VAL A 150 6.31 0.43 8.88
C VAL A 150 6.98 1.75 9.24
N HIS A 151 7.00 2.69 8.32
CA HIS A 151 7.78 3.94 8.48
C HIS A 151 6.97 5.03 9.19
N SER A 152 5.66 5.12 8.92
CA SER A 152 4.83 6.17 9.50
C SER A 152 4.43 5.86 10.95
N PRO A 153 4.74 6.76 11.90
CA PRO A 153 4.32 6.61 13.30
C PRO A 153 2.79 6.77 13.49
N GLU A 154 2.09 7.31 12.49
CA GLU A 154 0.63 7.49 12.51
C GLU A 154 -0.13 6.19 12.22
N LEU A 155 0.58 5.16 11.76
CA LEU A 155 -0.01 3.88 11.41
C LEU A 155 0.16 2.84 12.52
N GLU A 156 -0.84 2.00 12.65
CA GLU A 156 -0.81 0.77 13.46
C GLU A 156 -0.57 -0.40 12.50
N ALA A 157 0.42 -1.21 12.83
CA ALA A 157 0.75 -2.43 12.12
C ALA A 157 0.32 -3.64 12.96
N ILE A 158 -0.58 -4.44 12.43
CA ILE A 158 -1.08 -5.66 13.07
C ILE A 158 -0.47 -6.85 12.33
N PRO A 159 0.35 -7.68 12.98
CA PRO A 159 0.96 -8.84 12.34
C PRO A 159 -0.11 -9.79 11.77
N LEU A 160 0.11 -10.27 10.53
CA LEU A 160 -0.73 -11.23 9.84
C LEU A 160 -0.10 -12.61 9.78
N LEU A 161 1.01 -12.69 9.08
CA LEU A 161 1.76 -13.93 8.87
C LEU A 161 3.24 -13.61 8.65
N THR A 162 4.08 -14.61 8.91
CA THR A 162 5.50 -14.55 8.51
C THR A 162 5.68 -15.43 7.28
N GLU A 163 6.36 -14.92 6.28
CA GLU A 163 6.68 -15.65 5.06
C GLU A 163 8.18 -15.68 4.81
N SER A 164 8.65 -16.75 4.20
CA SER A 164 10.01 -16.85 3.67
C SER A 164 9.98 -16.86 2.14
N LEU A 165 11.03 -16.33 1.54
CA LEU A 165 11.23 -16.46 0.10
C LEU A 165 11.79 -17.83 -0.23
N ALA A 166 11.28 -18.39 -1.31
CA ALA A 166 11.73 -19.66 -1.89
C ALA A 166 12.29 -19.42 -3.29
N LEU A 167 13.11 -20.36 -3.75
CA LEU A 167 13.47 -20.45 -5.15
C LEU A 167 12.27 -21.06 -5.89
N VAL A 168 11.60 -20.25 -6.72
CA VAL A 168 10.46 -20.68 -7.53
C VAL A 168 10.91 -21.01 -8.93
N VAL A 169 10.58 -22.19 -9.38
CA VAL A 169 10.99 -22.75 -10.68
C VAL A 169 9.80 -23.43 -11.37
N ALA A 170 9.93 -23.66 -12.68
CA ALA A 170 8.97 -24.52 -13.38
C ALA A 170 9.14 -26.00 -12.96
N GLN A 171 8.11 -26.79 -13.12
CA GLN A 171 8.16 -28.24 -12.81
C GLN A 171 9.19 -29.01 -13.64
N HIS A 172 9.54 -28.52 -14.84
CA HIS A 172 10.55 -29.14 -15.70
C HIS A 172 11.99 -28.66 -15.40
N HIS A 173 12.16 -27.75 -14.45
CA HIS A 173 13.48 -27.23 -14.07
C HIS A 173 14.33 -28.34 -13.40
N PRO A 174 15.65 -28.40 -13.65
CA PRO A 174 16.51 -29.44 -13.05
C PRO A 174 16.43 -29.52 -11.51
N LEU A 175 16.25 -28.38 -10.84
CA LEU A 175 16.12 -28.33 -9.38
C LEU A 175 14.74 -28.72 -8.87
N ALA A 176 13.73 -28.88 -9.72
CA ALA A 176 12.36 -29.20 -9.27
C ALA A 176 12.22 -30.56 -8.56
N VAL A 177 13.23 -31.44 -8.67
CA VAL A 177 13.28 -32.70 -7.94
C VAL A 177 13.60 -32.53 -6.45
N HIS A 178 14.13 -31.37 -6.05
CA HIS A 178 14.51 -31.08 -4.67
C HIS A 178 13.40 -30.35 -3.94
N GLU A 179 13.25 -30.62 -2.65
CA GLU A 179 12.39 -29.86 -1.73
C GLU A 179 13.17 -28.68 -1.09
N GLN A 180 14.48 -28.83 -0.97
CA GLN A 180 15.36 -27.84 -0.38
C GLN A 180 16.72 -27.87 -1.10
N VAL A 181 17.34 -26.69 -1.23
CA VAL A 181 18.69 -26.50 -1.73
C VAL A 181 19.49 -25.56 -0.84
N ALA A 182 20.81 -25.69 -0.87
CA ALA A 182 21.68 -24.76 -0.14
C ALA A 182 21.55 -23.34 -0.71
N LEU A 183 21.54 -22.34 0.16
CA LEU A 183 21.45 -20.92 -0.23
C LEU A 183 22.57 -20.52 -1.21
N SER A 184 23.79 -21.09 -1.03
CA SER A 184 24.91 -20.88 -1.95
C SER A 184 24.63 -21.27 -3.40
N ARG A 185 23.65 -22.13 -3.63
CA ARG A 185 23.24 -22.54 -4.98
C ARG A 185 22.78 -21.36 -5.85
N LEU A 186 22.34 -20.28 -5.22
CA LEU A 186 21.96 -19.04 -5.94
C LEU A 186 23.11 -18.45 -6.77
N HIS A 187 24.37 -18.70 -6.47
CA HIS A 187 25.49 -18.27 -7.31
C HIS A 187 25.47 -18.86 -8.72
N ASP A 188 24.96 -20.10 -8.85
CA ASP A 188 24.95 -20.82 -10.12
C ASP A 188 23.64 -20.61 -10.89
N GLU A 189 22.64 -20.01 -10.26
CA GLU A 189 21.31 -19.86 -10.85
C GLU A 189 21.19 -18.57 -11.67
N LYS A 190 20.51 -18.69 -12.81
CA LYS A 190 20.10 -17.57 -13.63
C LYS A 190 18.71 -17.10 -13.21
N LEU A 191 18.62 -15.89 -12.68
CA LEU A 191 17.40 -15.39 -12.08
C LEU A 191 16.64 -14.42 -12.99
N VAL A 192 15.32 -14.52 -12.93
CA VAL A 192 14.38 -13.47 -13.30
C VAL A 192 13.95 -12.81 -12.00
N LEU A 193 14.18 -11.54 -11.80
CA LEU A 193 13.76 -10.81 -10.60
C LEU A 193 12.81 -9.66 -10.94
N LEU A 194 12.07 -9.24 -9.93
CA LEU A 194 11.32 -7.99 -10.01
C LEU A 194 12.27 -6.81 -10.11
N SER A 195 11.85 -5.73 -10.78
CA SER A 195 12.60 -4.49 -10.86
C SER A 195 12.74 -3.81 -9.50
N ALA A 196 13.69 -2.86 -9.40
CA ALA A 196 14.08 -2.22 -8.14
C ALA A 196 12.95 -1.39 -7.47
N GLU A 197 11.86 -1.10 -8.18
CA GLU A 197 10.67 -0.43 -7.62
C GLU A 197 9.86 -1.31 -6.65
N PHE A 198 10.17 -2.61 -6.57
CA PHE A 198 9.49 -3.53 -5.66
C PHE A 198 10.30 -3.70 -4.37
N ALA A 199 9.67 -3.49 -3.23
CA ALA A 199 10.27 -3.72 -1.92
C ALA A 199 10.85 -5.15 -1.76
N THR A 200 10.24 -6.14 -2.41
CA THR A 200 10.77 -7.51 -2.44
C THR A 200 12.15 -7.57 -3.10
N ARG A 201 12.38 -6.82 -4.19
CA ARG A 201 13.67 -6.78 -4.85
C ARG A 201 14.73 -6.12 -3.96
N GLU A 202 14.42 -4.99 -3.39
CA GLU A 202 15.34 -4.28 -2.48
C GLU A 202 15.76 -5.18 -1.30
N GLN A 203 14.80 -5.91 -0.72
CA GLN A 203 15.09 -6.85 0.36
C GLN A 203 15.98 -8.02 -0.09
N ILE A 204 15.75 -8.58 -1.29
CA ILE A 204 16.58 -9.64 -1.87
C ILE A 204 18.02 -9.13 -2.06
N ASP A 205 18.18 -7.97 -2.68
CA ASP A 205 19.49 -7.38 -2.97
C ASP A 205 20.28 -7.12 -1.67
N HIS A 206 19.65 -6.52 -0.69
CA HIS A 206 20.25 -6.25 0.61
C HIS A 206 20.66 -7.54 1.35
N TYR A 207 19.82 -8.58 1.31
CA TYR A 207 20.15 -9.85 1.94
C TYR A 207 21.29 -10.55 1.20
N CYS A 208 21.26 -10.57 -0.12
CA CYS A 208 22.33 -11.16 -0.94
C CYS A 208 23.68 -10.46 -0.67
N GLU A 209 23.68 -9.15 -0.61
CA GLU A 209 24.88 -8.37 -0.26
C GLU A 209 25.44 -8.76 1.11
N LYS A 210 24.58 -8.80 2.15
CA LYS A 210 24.99 -9.22 3.49
C LYS A 210 25.52 -10.66 3.57
N ALA A 211 24.95 -11.55 2.77
CA ALA A 211 25.35 -12.96 2.72
C ALA A 211 26.53 -13.22 1.77
N GLY A 212 27.05 -12.20 1.11
CA GLY A 212 28.10 -12.35 0.09
C GLY A 212 27.66 -13.14 -1.14
N LEU A 213 26.36 -13.11 -1.47
CA LEU A 213 25.76 -13.79 -2.61
C LEU A 213 25.69 -12.86 -3.81
N HIS A 214 26.07 -13.35 -4.97
CA HIS A 214 26.02 -12.60 -6.24
C HIS A 214 25.28 -13.41 -7.30
N PRO A 215 23.94 -13.53 -7.19
CA PRO A 215 23.16 -14.29 -8.17
C PRO A 215 23.18 -13.61 -9.54
N GLN A 216 23.14 -14.42 -10.60
CA GLN A 216 23.13 -13.89 -11.96
C GLN A 216 21.70 -13.48 -12.36
N VAL A 217 21.36 -12.19 -12.25
CA VAL A 217 20.10 -11.65 -12.75
C VAL A 217 20.20 -11.46 -14.25
N VAL A 218 19.42 -12.21 -15.02
CA VAL A 218 19.43 -12.19 -16.50
C VAL A 218 18.22 -11.47 -17.08
N ILE A 219 17.12 -11.37 -16.32
CA ILE A 219 15.92 -10.63 -16.71
C ILE A 219 15.40 -9.87 -15.50
N GLU A 220 15.00 -8.63 -15.71
CA GLU A 220 14.23 -7.86 -14.77
C GLU A 220 12.84 -7.57 -15.33
N ALA A 221 11.80 -7.68 -14.50
CA ALA A 221 10.43 -7.40 -14.91
C ALA A 221 9.68 -6.61 -13.83
N ASN A 222 8.81 -5.71 -14.25
CA ASN A 222 7.99 -4.87 -13.36
C ASN A 222 6.60 -5.47 -13.07
N SER A 223 6.46 -6.78 -13.22
CA SER A 223 5.20 -7.49 -12.98
C SER A 223 5.47 -8.92 -12.53
N ILE A 224 4.82 -9.33 -11.44
CA ILE A 224 4.89 -10.71 -10.96
C ILE A 224 4.35 -11.68 -12.00
N SER A 225 3.26 -11.32 -12.69
CA SER A 225 2.69 -12.16 -13.75
C SER A 225 3.69 -12.40 -14.90
N ALA A 226 4.47 -11.37 -15.28
CA ALA A 226 5.52 -11.52 -16.29
C ALA A 226 6.64 -12.42 -15.78
N VAL A 227 7.08 -12.27 -14.53
CA VAL A 227 8.09 -13.17 -13.91
C VAL A 227 7.61 -14.62 -13.95
N LEU A 228 6.38 -14.90 -13.50
CA LEU A 228 5.83 -16.24 -13.44
C LEU A 228 5.68 -16.85 -14.84
N GLU A 229 5.29 -16.09 -15.85
CA GLU A 229 5.16 -16.56 -17.21
C GLU A 229 6.54 -16.87 -17.83
N LEU A 230 7.56 -16.08 -17.55
CA LEU A 230 8.94 -16.35 -17.97
C LEU A 230 9.48 -17.63 -17.33
N ILE A 231 9.27 -17.81 -16.02
CA ILE A 231 9.69 -19.03 -15.31
C ILE A 231 9.03 -20.28 -15.92
N ARG A 232 7.73 -20.23 -16.22
CA ARG A 232 7.03 -21.37 -16.83
C ARG A 232 7.57 -21.80 -18.18
N ARG A 233 8.14 -20.87 -18.95
CA ARG A 233 8.58 -21.11 -20.33
C ARG A 233 10.08 -21.31 -20.49
N THR A 234 10.84 -21.15 -19.41
CA THR A 234 12.30 -21.20 -19.45
C THR A 234 12.84 -22.12 -18.36
N SER A 235 14.14 -22.31 -18.36
CA SER A 235 14.88 -22.94 -17.25
C SER A 235 15.47 -21.91 -16.28
N LEU A 236 14.82 -20.75 -16.14
CA LEU A 236 15.21 -19.70 -15.21
C LEU A 236 14.49 -19.92 -13.87
N SER A 237 15.04 -19.32 -12.82
CA SER A 237 14.51 -19.34 -11.47
C SER A 237 14.12 -17.94 -11.02
N THR A 238 13.31 -17.83 -9.98
CA THR A 238 13.01 -16.54 -9.32
C THR A 238 12.96 -16.71 -7.79
N LEU A 239 13.00 -15.58 -7.07
CA LEU A 239 12.87 -15.53 -5.61
C LEU A 239 11.55 -14.85 -5.26
N LEU A 240 10.58 -15.64 -4.81
CA LEU A 240 9.24 -15.18 -4.43
C LEU A 240 8.74 -15.97 -3.21
N PRO A 241 7.69 -15.50 -2.52
CA PRO A 241 7.03 -16.29 -1.47
C PRO A 241 6.63 -17.68 -1.95
N ALA A 242 6.89 -18.71 -1.16
CA ALA A 242 6.55 -20.08 -1.50
C ALA A 242 5.05 -20.28 -1.83
N ALA A 243 4.20 -19.53 -1.14
CA ALA A 243 2.75 -19.55 -1.33
C ALA A 243 2.32 -19.18 -2.77
N ILE A 244 3.12 -18.42 -3.52
CA ILE A 244 2.82 -18.10 -4.92
C ILE A 244 2.86 -19.37 -5.79
N ALA A 245 3.83 -20.24 -5.58
CA ALA A 245 3.93 -21.47 -6.37
C ALA A 245 2.75 -22.42 -6.14
N THR A 246 2.15 -22.42 -4.94
CA THR A 246 0.98 -23.26 -4.64
C THR A 246 -0.32 -22.76 -5.29
N GLN A 247 -0.37 -21.49 -5.68
CA GLN A 247 -1.53 -20.90 -6.35
C GLN A 247 -1.40 -20.90 -7.88
N HIS A 248 -0.26 -21.38 -8.41
CA HIS A 248 0.02 -21.34 -9.84
C HIS A 248 0.50 -22.69 -10.35
N ASP A 249 -0.33 -23.35 -11.15
CA ASP A 249 0.00 -24.64 -11.77
C ASP A 249 1.30 -24.56 -12.59
N GLY A 250 2.07 -25.64 -12.57
CA GLY A 250 3.30 -25.76 -13.33
C GLY A 250 4.53 -25.12 -12.66
N LEU A 251 4.37 -24.58 -11.45
CA LEU A 251 5.47 -24.04 -10.64
C LEU A 251 5.74 -24.91 -9.41
N LYS A 252 6.96 -24.83 -8.92
CA LYS A 252 7.40 -25.45 -7.67
C LYS A 252 8.22 -24.47 -6.85
N ALA A 253 7.93 -24.37 -5.56
CA ALA A 253 8.77 -23.68 -4.59
C ALA A 253 9.79 -24.66 -4.00
N ILE A 254 11.04 -24.24 -3.91
CA ILE A 254 12.15 -24.97 -3.34
C ILE A 254 12.68 -24.15 -2.17
N SER A 255 12.68 -24.72 -0.99
CA SER A 255 13.18 -24.03 0.21
C SER A 255 14.69 -23.79 0.13
N LEU A 256 15.14 -22.68 0.67
CA LEU A 256 16.56 -22.34 0.77
C LEU A 256 17.08 -22.63 2.18
N ALA A 257 18.26 -23.20 2.29
CA ALA A 257 18.91 -23.48 3.58
C ALA A 257 20.30 -22.83 3.66
N PRO A 258 20.53 -21.91 4.60
CA PRO A 258 19.53 -21.29 5.49
C PRO A 258 18.51 -20.47 4.73
N PRO A 259 17.33 -20.14 5.33
CA PRO A 259 16.31 -19.30 4.70
C PRO A 259 16.90 -17.96 4.22
N LEU A 260 16.52 -17.56 3.02
CA LEU A 260 17.04 -16.31 2.44
C LEU A 260 16.55 -15.08 3.20
N LEU A 261 15.25 -15.02 3.44
CA LEU A 261 14.60 -13.85 4.04
C LEU A 261 13.29 -14.30 4.69
N GLU A 262 13.15 -13.95 5.96
CA GLU A 262 11.87 -14.01 6.66
C GLU A 262 11.34 -12.60 6.85
N ARG A 263 10.08 -12.39 6.52
CA ARG A 263 9.43 -11.10 6.66
C ARG A 263 8.01 -11.24 7.18
N THR A 264 7.59 -10.29 7.99
CA THR A 264 6.26 -10.29 8.58
C THR A 264 5.33 -9.41 7.73
N ALA A 265 4.30 -10.04 7.18
CA ALA A 265 3.17 -9.34 6.60
C ALA A 265 2.35 -8.68 7.71
N VAL A 266 1.91 -7.46 7.46
CA VAL A 266 1.13 -6.66 8.43
C VAL A 266 -0.10 -6.06 7.77
N LEU A 267 -1.19 -6.04 8.53
CA LEU A 267 -2.33 -5.16 8.26
C LEU A 267 -2.01 -3.77 8.79
N LEU A 268 -2.21 -2.78 7.94
CA LEU A 268 -1.99 -1.38 8.24
C LEU A 268 -3.31 -0.63 8.34
N ARG A 269 -3.42 0.19 9.38
CA ARG A 269 -4.52 1.16 9.53
C ARG A 269 -4.01 2.42 10.19
N ARG A 270 -4.70 3.53 10.00
CA ARG A 270 -4.38 4.76 10.71
C ARG A 270 -4.76 4.65 12.19
N LYS A 271 -3.86 5.05 13.08
CA LYS A 271 -4.11 5.13 14.53
C LYS A 271 -5.20 6.15 14.83
N ASN A 272 -6.02 5.87 15.81
CA ASN A 272 -7.06 6.79 16.32
C ASN A 272 -8.04 7.31 15.24
N SER A 273 -8.08 6.69 14.05
CA SER A 273 -9.08 7.02 13.04
C SER A 273 -10.37 6.23 13.26
N TRP A 274 -11.49 6.81 12.81
CA TRP A 274 -12.74 6.08 12.77
C TRP A 274 -12.65 4.93 11.78
N GLN A 275 -12.96 3.73 12.27
CA GLN A 275 -13.03 2.54 11.43
C GLN A 275 -14.46 2.25 11.02
N THR A 276 -14.70 2.14 9.72
CA THR A 276 -15.99 1.69 9.20
C THR A 276 -16.29 0.26 9.62
N ALA A 277 -17.58 -0.11 9.67
CA ALA A 277 -17.97 -1.48 9.98
C ALA A 277 -17.35 -2.49 8.98
N ALA A 278 -17.29 -2.12 7.70
CA ALA A 278 -16.66 -2.93 6.65
C ALA A 278 -15.14 -3.13 6.89
N ALA A 279 -14.42 -2.09 7.31
CA ALA A 279 -12.99 -2.21 7.63
C ALA A 279 -12.75 -3.12 8.83
N LYS A 280 -13.56 -2.99 9.89
CA LYS A 280 -13.48 -3.87 11.08
C LYS A 280 -13.76 -5.33 10.71
N ALA A 281 -14.81 -5.59 9.94
CA ALA A 281 -15.15 -6.93 9.50
C ALA A 281 -14.04 -7.56 8.64
N PHE A 282 -13.46 -6.77 7.73
CA PHE A 282 -12.33 -7.22 6.91
C PHE A 282 -11.09 -7.55 7.73
N LEU A 283 -10.74 -6.70 8.70
CA LEU A 283 -9.63 -6.94 9.63
C LEU A 283 -9.79 -8.27 10.37
N HIS A 284 -10.98 -8.52 10.94
CA HIS A 284 -11.25 -9.79 11.62
C HIS A 284 -11.11 -10.98 10.68
N MET A 285 -11.71 -10.93 9.48
CA MET A 285 -11.61 -12.02 8.52
C MET A 285 -10.17 -12.29 8.07
N ALA A 286 -9.37 -11.25 7.88
CA ALA A 286 -7.97 -11.42 7.51
C ALA A 286 -7.15 -12.09 8.62
N LEU A 287 -7.36 -11.69 9.88
CA LEU A 287 -6.71 -12.29 11.04
C LEU A 287 -7.14 -13.75 11.26
N ASP A 288 -8.44 -14.05 11.17
CA ASP A 288 -8.98 -15.40 11.29
C ASP A 288 -8.40 -16.32 10.22
N LYS A 289 -8.30 -15.84 8.98
CA LYS A 289 -7.73 -16.61 7.86
C LYS A 289 -6.26 -16.97 8.10
N CYS A 290 -5.47 -16.05 8.64
CA CYS A 290 -4.07 -16.30 8.96
C CYS A 290 -3.90 -17.22 10.18
N ALA A 291 -4.76 -17.14 11.18
CA ALA A 291 -4.72 -18.06 12.33
C ALA A 291 -4.94 -19.53 11.93
N VAL A 292 -5.79 -19.76 10.93
CA VAL A 292 -6.04 -21.11 10.38
C VAL A 292 -4.83 -21.64 9.60
N VAL A 293 -4.14 -20.78 8.85
CA VAL A 293 -2.94 -21.16 8.07
C VAL A 293 -1.76 -21.45 8.98
N GLY A 294 -1.51 -20.63 10.01
CA GLY A 294 -0.41 -20.82 10.97
C GLY A 294 -0.59 -22.06 11.88
N GLY A 295 -1.81 -22.52 12.10
CA GLY A 295 -2.10 -23.73 12.89
C GLY A 295 -1.79 -25.04 12.15
N ASN A 296 -1.63 -25.02 10.84
CA ASN A 296 -1.35 -26.21 10.02
C ASN A 296 0.15 -26.47 9.80
N GLU A 297 1.02 -25.48 10.04
CA GLU A 297 2.49 -25.65 9.91
C GLU A 297 3.16 -26.17 11.19
N SER A 298 2.37 -26.37 12.27
CA SER A 298 2.89 -26.87 13.57
C SER A 298 2.48 -28.33 13.87
N ARG A 299 2.07 -29.10 12.85
CA ARG A 299 1.76 -30.53 13.01
C ARG A 299 2.62 -31.41 12.13
#